data_df68fb7036edd9a5a6a0fb57a6e722e9
#
_entry.id   df68fb7036edd9a5a6a0fb57a6e722e9
#
_cell.length_a   1.000
_cell.length_b   1.000
_cell.length_c   1.000
_cell.angle_alpha   90.00
_cell.angle_beta   90.00
_cell.angle_gamma   90.00
#
_symmetry.space_group_name_H-M   'P 1'
#
loop_
_entity.id
_entity.type
_entity.pdbx_description
1 polymer ?
#
loop_
_entity_poly.entity_id
_entity_poly.type
_entity_poly.pdbx_seq_one_letter_code
_entity_poly.pdbx_strand_id
1 'polypeptide(L)'
;MISMKADFNLKKINLDLSKELNLAGQIISKDHFTRLEKGQDVYGRQMADLEDATIEKKGFNQILVNSGKMRNLIVDKATKTKQEALVHPGEKQKYKNSKVTMSDVGGFHQRGSSNLPKREWFGISTEAETNILKMISQRIDREIRRA
;
A
#
# COMPACT_ATOMS: atom_id res chain seq x y z
N MET A 1 7.62 -0.60 0.65
CA MET A 1 6.94 -0.96 1.92
C MET A 1 6.39 0.30 2.57
N ILE A 2 5.15 0.25 2.99
CA ILE A 2 4.55 1.30 3.82
C ILE A 2 4.48 0.75 5.25
N SER A 3 5.15 1.42 6.18
CA SER A 3 5.09 1.11 7.60
C SER A 3 4.35 2.22 8.33
N MET A 4 3.42 1.83 9.17
CA MET A 4 2.68 2.74 10.04
C MET A 4 2.94 2.31 11.48
N LYS A 5 3.51 3.21 12.25
CA LYS A 5 3.78 3.01 13.68
C LYS A 5 3.04 4.07 14.50
N ALA A 6 2.50 3.62 15.61
CA ALA A 6 2.06 4.52 16.67
C ALA A 6 2.98 4.35 17.87
N ASP A 7 3.66 5.43 18.23
CA ASP A 7 4.51 5.50 19.41
C ASP A 7 4.01 6.62 20.31
N PHE A 8 3.41 6.25 21.44
CA PHE A 8 2.84 7.18 22.39
C PHE A 8 3.47 7.00 23.77
N ASN A 9 4.24 7.98 24.18
CA ASN A 9 4.83 8.05 25.52
C ASN A 9 4.10 9.08 26.39
N LEU A 10 2.81 8.91 26.55
CA LEU A 10 2.01 9.69 27.51
C LEU A 10 1.88 8.88 28.79
N LYS A 11 2.54 9.30 29.85
CA LYS A 11 2.68 8.59 31.13
C LYS A 11 1.38 8.14 31.83
N LYS A 12 0.19 8.48 31.30
CA LYS A 12 -1.12 8.18 31.89
C LYS A 12 -2.16 7.62 30.92
N ILE A 13 -1.86 7.53 29.62
CA ILE A 13 -2.81 7.04 28.62
C ILE A 13 -2.24 5.80 27.97
N ASN A 14 -2.83 4.66 28.27
CA ASN A 14 -2.53 3.40 27.57
C ASN A 14 -3.39 3.33 26.31
N LEU A 15 -2.87 3.85 25.20
CA LEU A 15 -3.56 3.94 23.93
C LEU A 15 -3.17 2.77 23.02
N ASP A 16 -4.12 1.87 22.81
CA ASP A 16 -4.01 0.80 21.82
C ASP A 16 -4.64 1.25 20.50
N LEU A 17 -3.82 1.50 19.48
CA LEU A 17 -4.22 1.86 18.12
C LEU A 17 -4.16 0.70 17.13
N SER A 18 -3.95 -0.52 17.59
CA SER A 18 -3.81 -1.67 16.68
C SER A 18 -4.99 -1.85 15.72
N LYS A 19 -6.20 -1.61 16.21
CA LYS A 19 -7.42 -1.67 15.38
C LYS A 19 -7.41 -0.61 14.29
N GLU A 20 -7.09 0.63 14.65
CA GLU A 20 -7.04 1.76 13.71
C GLU A 20 -5.91 1.58 12.68
N LEU A 21 -4.75 1.08 13.10
CA LEU A 21 -3.65 0.76 12.17
C LEU A 21 -4.04 -0.35 11.18
N ASN A 22 -4.75 -1.36 11.63
CA ASN A 22 -5.23 -2.43 10.75
C ASN A 22 -6.30 -1.93 9.76
N LEU A 23 -7.18 -1.05 10.20
CA LEU A 23 -8.14 -0.37 9.31
C LEU A 23 -7.43 0.54 8.31
N ALA A 24 -6.40 1.27 8.74
CA ALA A 24 -5.57 2.08 7.84
C ALA A 24 -4.91 1.21 6.75
N GLY A 25 -4.39 0.04 7.12
CA GLY A 25 -3.85 -0.92 6.15
C GLY A 25 -4.89 -1.36 5.13
N GLN A 26 -6.12 -1.60 5.54
CA GLN A 26 -7.23 -1.94 4.65
C GLN A 26 -7.62 -0.77 3.73
N ILE A 27 -7.64 0.45 4.24
CA ILE A 27 -7.90 1.67 3.45
C ILE A 27 -6.86 1.81 2.35
N ILE A 28 -5.56 1.67 2.68
CA ILE A 28 -4.47 1.73 1.73
C ILE A 28 -4.60 0.62 0.67
N SER A 29 -4.90 -0.60 1.08
CA SER A 29 -5.04 -1.74 0.16
C SER A 29 -6.20 -1.56 -0.80
N LYS A 30 -7.33 -1.05 -0.33
CA LYS A 30 -8.50 -0.76 -1.17
C LYS A 30 -8.25 0.38 -2.14
N ASP A 31 -7.64 1.46 -1.68
CA ASP A 31 -7.24 2.59 -2.53
C ASP A 31 -6.29 2.14 -3.64
N HIS A 32 -5.27 1.38 -3.28
CA HIS A 32 -4.31 0.81 -4.21
C HIS A 32 -4.98 -0.08 -5.26
N PHE A 33 -5.83 -1.00 -4.85
CA PHE A 33 -6.59 -1.87 -5.75
C PHE A 33 -7.39 -1.04 -6.75
N THR A 34 -8.13 -0.05 -6.28
CA THR A 34 -8.98 0.82 -7.11
C THR A 34 -8.15 1.63 -8.10
N ARG A 35 -7.00 2.17 -7.68
CA ARG A 35 -6.11 2.92 -8.57
C ARG A 35 -5.51 2.04 -9.67
N LEU A 36 -5.05 0.83 -9.33
CA LEU A 36 -4.52 -0.09 -10.33
C LEU A 36 -5.58 -0.56 -11.32
N GLU A 37 -6.81 -0.77 -10.88
CA GLU A 37 -7.94 -1.07 -11.80
C GLU A 37 -8.15 0.05 -12.83
N LYS A 38 -7.90 1.30 -12.43
CA LYS A 38 -8.01 2.47 -13.31
C LYS A 38 -6.71 2.83 -14.05
N GLY A 39 -5.62 2.10 -13.81
CA GLY A 39 -4.30 2.42 -14.37
C GLY A 39 -3.68 3.72 -13.82
N GLN A 40 -4.06 4.12 -12.60
CA GLN A 40 -3.63 5.37 -11.99
C GLN A 40 -2.47 5.19 -11.01
N ASP A 41 -1.56 6.17 -11.00
CA ASP A 41 -0.48 6.26 -10.02
C ASP A 41 -0.98 6.73 -8.64
N VAL A 42 -0.07 6.88 -7.70
CA VAL A 42 -0.39 7.31 -6.32
C VAL A 42 -0.98 8.73 -6.26
N TYR A 43 -0.76 9.54 -7.27
CA TYR A 43 -1.30 10.91 -7.39
C TYR A 43 -2.61 10.97 -8.18
N GLY A 44 -3.15 9.83 -8.61
CA GLY A 44 -4.37 9.74 -9.42
C GLY A 44 -4.16 10.04 -10.91
N ARG A 45 -2.92 10.17 -11.38
CA ARG A 45 -2.59 10.39 -12.79
C ARG A 45 -2.53 9.06 -13.53
N GLN A 46 -2.83 9.08 -14.82
CA GLN A 46 -2.66 7.89 -15.66
C GLN A 46 -1.18 7.49 -15.73
N MET A 47 -0.90 6.23 -15.47
CA MET A 47 0.44 5.67 -15.64
C MET A 47 0.77 5.49 -17.13
N ALA A 48 2.07 5.42 -17.44
CA ALA A 48 2.53 5.14 -18.80
C ALA A 48 1.88 3.87 -19.36
N ASP A 49 1.41 3.96 -20.61
CA ASP A 49 0.76 2.86 -21.31
C ASP A 49 1.68 1.64 -21.45
N LEU A 50 1.07 0.49 -21.66
CA LEU A 50 1.78 -0.71 -22.05
C LEU A 50 2.13 -0.66 -23.54
N GLU A 51 3.30 -1.21 -23.89
CA GLU A 51 3.64 -1.45 -25.28
C GLU A 51 2.76 -2.57 -25.88
N ASP A 52 2.45 -2.49 -27.17
CA ASP A 52 1.60 -3.45 -27.88
C ASP A 52 2.11 -4.88 -27.73
N ALA A 53 3.41 -5.11 -27.81
CA ALA A 53 4.01 -6.42 -27.56
C ALA A 53 3.75 -6.97 -26.16
N THR A 54 3.66 -6.09 -25.16
CA THR A 54 3.31 -6.48 -23.78
C THR A 54 1.83 -6.85 -23.68
N ILE A 55 0.96 -6.09 -24.31
CA ILE A 55 -0.48 -6.35 -24.35
C ILE A 55 -0.75 -7.68 -25.04
N GLU A 56 -0.13 -7.93 -26.18
CA GLU A 56 -0.25 -9.17 -26.94
C GLU A 56 0.19 -10.39 -26.10
N LYS A 57 1.34 -10.29 -25.44
CA LYS A 57 1.86 -11.36 -24.58
C LYS A 57 0.98 -11.65 -23.36
N LYS A 58 0.39 -10.61 -22.74
CA LYS A 58 -0.49 -10.73 -21.57
C LYS A 58 -1.90 -11.18 -21.95
N GLY A 59 -2.36 -10.82 -23.13
CA GLY A 59 -3.73 -11.02 -23.59
C GLY A 59 -4.74 -9.97 -23.05
N PHE A 60 -4.29 -8.94 -22.35
CA PHE A 60 -5.13 -7.86 -21.83
C PHE A 60 -4.32 -6.59 -21.58
N ASN A 61 -4.99 -5.44 -21.58
CA ASN A 61 -4.37 -4.12 -21.38
C ASN A 61 -4.67 -3.58 -19.98
N GLN A 62 -4.01 -4.13 -18.97
CA GLN A 62 -4.09 -3.60 -17.61
C GLN A 62 -2.67 -3.42 -17.06
N ILE A 63 -2.33 -2.17 -16.71
CA ILE A 63 -1.00 -1.78 -16.24
C ILE A 63 -0.73 -2.41 -14.87
N LEU A 64 0.48 -2.96 -14.69
CA LEU A 64 0.94 -3.59 -13.45
C LEU A 64 0.11 -4.80 -12.97
N VAL A 65 -0.80 -5.29 -13.78
CA VAL A 65 -1.58 -6.49 -13.48
C VAL A 65 -1.18 -7.60 -14.45
N ASN A 66 -0.65 -8.68 -13.92
CA ASN A 66 -0.40 -9.91 -14.66
C ASN A 66 -1.06 -11.09 -13.94
N SER A 67 -0.57 -11.47 -12.77
CA SER A 67 -1.17 -12.51 -11.92
C SER A 67 -2.12 -11.94 -10.84
N GLY A 68 -2.22 -10.63 -10.74
CA GLY A 68 -2.97 -9.94 -9.69
C GLY A 68 -2.22 -9.79 -8.35
N LYS A 69 -1.02 -10.32 -8.22
CA LYS A 69 -0.25 -10.26 -6.96
C LYS A 69 0.11 -8.83 -6.54
N MET A 70 0.49 -7.98 -7.49
CA MET A 70 0.82 -6.57 -7.18
C MET A 70 -0.43 -5.73 -6.90
N ARG A 71 -1.57 -6.11 -7.45
CA ARG A 71 -2.84 -5.44 -7.21
C ARG A 71 -3.36 -5.66 -5.79
N ASN A 72 -3.12 -6.85 -5.24
CA ASN A 72 -3.58 -7.24 -3.92
C ASN A 72 -2.44 -7.10 -2.91
N LEU A 73 -2.43 -5.98 -2.18
CA LEU A 73 -1.46 -5.77 -1.12
C LEU A 73 -1.71 -6.67 0.08
N ILE A 74 -0.64 -7.05 0.75
CA ILE A 74 -0.67 -7.80 1.99
C ILE A 74 -0.57 -6.82 3.15
N VAL A 75 -1.37 -7.03 4.19
CA VAL A 75 -1.33 -6.26 5.43
C VAL A 75 -0.89 -7.19 6.55
N ASP A 76 0.33 -6.97 7.05
CA ASP A 76 0.79 -7.57 8.29
C ASP A 76 0.22 -6.76 9.46
N LYS A 77 -0.63 -7.41 10.27
CA LYS A 77 -1.46 -6.73 11.24
C LYS A 77 -0.69 -6.24 12.46
N ALA A 78 -1.05 -5.06 12.93
CA ALA A 78 -0.67 -4.57 14.24
C ALA A 78 -1.36 -5.36 15.35
N THR A 79 -0.68 -5.48 16.48
CA THR A 79 -1.21 -6.04 17.73
C THR A 79 -1.08 -5.04 18.85
N LYS A 80 -1.71 -5.32 20.01
CA LYS A 80 -1.61 -4.46 21.19
C LYS A 80 -0.14 -4.26 21.65
N THR A 81 0.68 -5.29 21.53
CA THR A 81 2.09 -5.27 21.94
C THR A 81 3.03 -4.76 20.85
N LYS A 82 2.66 -4.94 19.60
CA LYS A 82 3.38 -4.42 18.43
C LYS A 82 2.44 -3.53 17.61
N GLN A 83 2.40 -2.26 17.95
CA GLN A 83 1.54 -1.28 17.27
C GLN A 83 2.17 -0.80 15.96
N GLU A 84 2.32 -1.70 15.03
CA GLU A 84 2.83 -1.46 13.69
C GLU A 84 2.08 -2.36 12.70
N ALA A 85 1.48 -1.78 11.70
CA ALA A 85 0.96 -2.48 10.53
C ALA A 85 1.88 -2.25 9.33
N LEU A 86 2.16 -3.29 8.57
CA LEU A 86 2.96 -3.22 7.34
C LEU A 86 2.08 -3.51 6.14
N VAL A 87 2.20 -2.69 5.11
CA VAL A 87 1.50 -2.90 3.84
C VAL A 87 2.54 -3.07 2.73
N HIS A 88 2.47 -4.19 2.02
CA HIS A 88 3.47 -4.53 1.00
C HIS A 88 2.89 -5.45 -0.08
N PRO A 89 3.50 -5.50 -1.28
CA PRO A 89 3.04 -6.36 -2.38
C PRO A 89 3.40 -7.83 -2.22
N GLY A 90 4.21 -8.18 -1.22
CA GLY A 90 4.65 -9.55 -0.96
C GLY A 90 6.17 -9.67 -0.89
N GLU A 91 6.76 -9.27 0.26
CA GLU A 91 8.21 -9.33 0.47
C GLU A 91 8.76 -10.75 0.42
N LYS A 92 7.96 -11.72 0.86
CA LYS A 92 8.33 -13.14 0.88
C LYS A 92 7.83 -13.90 -0.33
N GLN A 93 7.03 -13.29 -1.19
CA GLN A 93 6.50 -13.92 -2.39
C GLN A 93 7.49 -13.79 -3.55
N LYS A 94 7.90 -14.90 -4.11
CA LYS A 94 8.80 -14.92 -5.27
C LYS A 94 8.03 -14.62 -6.56
N TYR A 95 8.67 -13.88 -7.46
CA TYR A 95 8.19 -13.68 -8.82
C TYR A 95 8.57 -14.88 -9.68
N LYS A 96 7.59 -15.66 -10.08
CA LYS A 96 7.78 -16.93 -10.82
C LYS A 96 8.76 -17.85 -10.06
N ASN A 97 9.68 -18.49 -10.75
CA ASN A 97 10.70 -19.38 -10.17
C ASN A 97 12.05 -18.64 -9.95
N SER A 98 12.02 -17.34 -9.74
CA SER A 98 13.23 -16.51 -9.57
C SER A 98 13.52 -16.23 -8.10
N LYS A 99 14.71 -15.67 -7.84
CA LYS A 99 15.08 -15.14 -6.51
C LYS A 99 14.43 -13.78 -6.22
N VAL A 100 13.83 -13.15 -7.23
CA VAL A 100 13.22 -11.82 -7.16
C VAL A 100 11.85 -11.94 -6.49
N THR A 101 11.57 -11.07 -5.53
CA THR A 101 10.29 -11.01 -4.83
C THR A 101 9.29 -10.09 -5.56
N MET A 102 8.02 -10.15 -5.16
CA MET A 102 7.01 -9.21 -5.67
C MET A 102 7.31 -7.78 -5.24
N SER A 103 7.92 -7.56 -4.08
CA SER A 103 8.39 -6.24 -3.65
C SER A 103 9.52 -5.70 -4.51
N ASP A 104 10.45 -6.57 -4.94
CA ASP A 104 11.52 -6.17 -5.86
C ASP A 104 10.95 -5.74 -7.23
N VAL A 105 10.03 -6.53 -7.78
CA VAL A 105 9.35 -6.21 -9.05
C VAL A 105 8.62 -4.88 -8.94
N GLY A 106 7.89 -4.66 -7.85
CA GLY A 106 7.24 -3.40 -7.56
C GLY A 106 8.22 -2.23 -7.50
N GLY A 107 9.36 -2.42 -6.86
CA GLY A 107 10.43 -1.42 -6.78
C GLY A 107 11.02 -1.05 -8.14
N PHE A 108 11.16 -2.02 -9.06
CA PHE A 108 11.62 -1.76 -10.41
C PHE A 108 10.65 -0.84 -11.18
N HIS A 109 9.35 -1.07 -11.07
CA HIS A 109 8.34 -0.20 -11.68
C HIS A 109 8.29 1.18 -11.03
N GLN A 110 8.46 1.25 -9.72
CA GLN A 110 8.45 2.53 -8.99
C GLN A 110 9.59 3.44 -9.43
N ARG A 111 10.77 2.90 -9.64
CA ARG A 111 11.96 3.66 -10.05
C ARG A 111 12.05 3.88 -11.56
N GLY A 112 11.59 2.90 -12.34
CA GLY A 112 11.82 2.86 -13.77
C GLY A 112 13.28 2.59 -14.15
N SER A 113 13.52 2.47 -15.44
CA SER A 113 14.86 2.33 -16.04
C SER A 113 14.81 2.79 -17.49
N SER A 114 15.94 2.67 -18.25
CA SER A 114 15.96 2.99 -19.69
C SER A 114 14.95 2.20 -20.52
N ASN A 115 14.64 0.96 -20.11
CA ASN A 115 13.72 0.05 -20.81
C ASN A 115 12.39 -0.14 -20.07
N LEU A 116 12.20 0.50 -18.91
CA LEU A 116 11.02 0.35 -18.08
C LEU A 116 10.54 1.74 -17.63
N PRO A 117 9.37 2.20 -18.11
CA PRO A 117 8.86 3.51 -17.70
C PRO A 117 8.62 3.55 -16.19
N LYS A 118 8.93 4.69 -15.58
CA LYS A 118 8.63 4.96 -14.18
C LYS A 118 7.12 4.99 -13.98
N ARG A 119 6.64 4.18 -13.03
CA ARG A 119 5.24 4.17 -12.60
C ARG A 119 5.21 4.25 -11.08
N GLU A 120 4.82 5.39 -10.55
CA GLU A 120 4.72 5.65 -9.11
C GLU A 120 3.40 5.06 -8.57
N TRP A 121 3.34 3.76 -8.53
CA TRP A 121 2.14 2.98 -8.24
C TRP A 121 1.91 2.74 -6.75
N PHE A 122 2.98 2.72 -5.96
CA PHE A 122 2.96 2.34 -4.56
C PHE A 122 3.14 3.55 -3.65
N GLY A 123 2.23 3.74 -2.73
CA GLY A 123 2.23 4.84 -1.79
C GLY A 123 0.85 5.05 -1.19
N ILE A 124 0.70 6.12 -0.44
CA ILE A 124 -0.57 6.54 0.16
C ILE A 124 -1.11 7.71 -0.65
N SER A 125 -2.31 7.59 -1.23
CA SER A 125 -2.97 8.71 -1.90
C SER A 125 -3.37 9.78 -0.88
N THR A 126 -3.53 11.01 -1.33
CA THR A 126 -3.98 12.13 -0.48
C THR A 126 -5.33 11.85 0.18
N GLU A 127 -6.26 11.22 -0.54
CA GLU A 127 -7.57 10.85 -0.02
C GLU A 127 -7.45 9.78 1.09
N ALA A 128 -6.67 8.73 0.85
CA ALA A 128 -6.44 7.68 1.84
C ALA A 128 -5.75 8.25 3.09
N GLU A 129 -4.73 9.09 2.93
CA GLU A 129 -4.04 9.76 4.04
C GLU A 129 -5.00 10.61 4.87
N THR A 130 -5.82 11.43 4.24
CA THR A 130 -6.81 12.28 4.91
C THR A 130 -7.78 11.45 5.74
N ASN A 131 -8.30 10.36 5.17
CA ASN A 131 -9.23 9.47 5.86
C ASN A 131 -8.58 8.74 7.04
N ILE A 132 -7.35 8.31 6.89
CA ILE A 132 -6.59 7.65 7.96
C ILE A 132 -6.30 8.61 9.10
N LEU A 133 -5.81 9.81 8.80
CA LEU A 133 -5.51 10.83 9.81
C LEU A 133 -6.77 11.25 10.58
N LYS A 134 -7.88 11.42 9.88
CA LYS A 134 -9.19 11.73 10.52
C LYS A 134 -9.62 10.62 11.48
N MET A 135 -9.52 9.37 11.06
CA MET A 135 -9.88 8.22 11.88
C MET A 135 -9.02 8.13 13.15
N ILE A 136 -7.71 8.27 13.01
CA ILE A 136 -6.76 8.21 14.13
C ILE A 136 -6.97 9.40 15.08
N SER A 137 -7.13 10.60 14.55
CA SER A 137 -7.39 11.81 15.36
C SER A 137 -8.66 11.67 16.18
N GLN A 138 -9.74 11.18 15.60
CA GLN A 138 -11.00 10.95 16.30
C GLN A 138 -10.86 9.91 17.43
N ARG A 139 -10.04 8.88 17.21
CA ARG A 139 -9.76 7.87 18.24
C ARG A 139 -8.98 8.45 19.40
N ILE A 140 -7.95 9.23 19.12
CA ILE A 140 -7.14 9.91 20.12
C ILE A 140 -7.99 10.90 20.93
N ASP A 141 -8.79 11.72 20.27
CA ASP A 141 -9.68 12.69 20.93
C ASP A 141 -10.66 12.02 21.89
N ARG A 142 -11.22 10.88 21.51
CA ARG A 142 -12.11 10.11 22.39
C ARG A 142 -11.40 9.61 23.64
N GLU A 143 -10.16 9.14 23.50
CA GLU A 143 -9.39 8.65 24.65
C GLU A 143 -8.98 9.80 25.58
N ILE A 144 -8.59 10.94 25.04
CA ILE A 144 -8.26 12.14 25.84
C ILE A 144 -9.47 12.61 26.64
N ARG A 145 -10.67 12.63 26.05
CA ARG A 145 -11.91 13.04 26.73
C ARG A 145 -12.36 12.07 27.81
N ARG A 146 -11.95 10.81 27.75
CA ARG A 146 -12.26 9.78 28.75
C ARG A 146 -11.25 9.73 29.89
N ALA A 147 -10.10 10.34 29.72
CA ALA A 147 -9.02 10.33 30.67
C ALA A 147 -9.27 11.26 31.88
#